data_17718f26ca65f40f0bc492aee0da8f7b
#
_entry.id   17718f26ca65f40f0bc492aee0da8f7b
#
_cell.length_a   1.000
_cell.length_b   1.000
_cell.length_c   1.000
_cell.angle_alpha   90.00
_cell.angle_beta   90.00
_cell.angle_gamma   90.00
#
_symmetry.space_group_name_H-M   'P 1'
#
loop_
_entity.id
_entity.type
_entity.pdbx_description
1 polymer ?
#
loop_
_entity_poly.entity_id
_entity_poly.type
_entity_poly.pdbx_seq_one_letter_code
_entity_poly.pdbx_strand_id
1 'polypeptide(L)'
;MKKMVLFLLIMTMAFVSYSAKKTKITSKVYTGEYVKSTNTFTYKKDNLVFKDKILYYQLNDNSGTLNLVYNSIGQNYGVTDEDIITLTVSGRVSNGILTVDRIINYRIPEYKLPVSTFELGN
;
A
#
# COMPACT_ATOMS: atom_id res chain seq x y z
N MET A 1 -8.98 -42.32 -22.18
CA MET A 1 -9.59 -41.35 -21.28
C MET A 1 -8.78 -41.13 -20.02
N LYS A 2 -8.46 -42.18 -19.35
CA LYS A 2 -7.68 -42.02 -18.12
C LYS A 2 -6.33 -41.35 -18.38
N LYS A 3 -5.73 -41.68 -19.51
CA LYS A 3 -4.44 -41.09 -19.85
C LYS A 3 -4.54 -39.59 -20.04
N MET A 4 -5.63 -39.15 -20.60
CA MET A 4 -5.80 -37.70 -20.80
C MET A 4 -5.97 -36.98 -19.49
N VAL A 5 -6.72 -37.56 -18.60
CA VAL A 5 -6.92 -36.96 -17.30
C VAL A 5 -5.61 -36.84 -16.54
N LEU A 6 -4.83 -37.92 -16.59
CA LEU A 6 -3.54 -37.94 -15.93
C LEU A 6 -2.61 -36.88 -16.52
N PHE A 7 -2.64 -36.76 -17.83
CA PHE A 7 -1.80 -35.82 -18.52
C PHE A 7 -2.14 -34.38 -18.11
N LEU A 8 -3.41 -34.06 -18.03
CA LEU A 8 -3.85 -32.77 -17.62
C LEU A 8 -3.41 -32.45 -16.20
N LEU A 9 -3.47 -33.43 -15.36
CA LEU A 9 -3.06 -33.26 -13.98
C LEU A 9 -1.59 -32.90 -13.89
N ILE A 10 -0.77 -33.59 -14.66
CA ILE A 10 0.66 -33.33 -14.68
C ILE A 10 0.95 -31.92 -15.18
N MET A 11 0.26 -31.51 -16.21
CA MET A 11 0.44 -30.18 -16.77
C MET A 11 0.09 -29.13 -15.74
N THR A 12 -1.00 -29.33 -15.04
CA THR A 12 -1.43 -28.38 -14.04
C THR A 12 -0.39 -28.23 -12.93
N MET A 13 0.14 -29.32 -12.49
CA MET A 13 1.14 -29.29 -11.43
C MET A 13 2.41 -28.60 -11.89
N ALA A 14 2.85 -28.88 -13.08
CA ALA A 14 4.03 -28.25 -13.63
C ALA A 14 3.84 -26.74 -13.72
N PHE A 15 2.66 -26.35 -14.13
CA PHE A 15 2.35 -24.94 -14.26
C PHE A 15 2.39 -24.23 -12.92
N VAL A 16 1.82 -24.83 -11.92
CA VAL A 16 1.81 -24.25 -10.58
C VAL A 16 3.23 -24.13 -10.04
N SER A 17 4.04 -25.13 -10.21
CA SER A 17 5.42 -25.07 -9.78
C SER A 17 6.17 -23.94 -10.43
N TYR A 18 5.96 -23.78 -11.71
CA TYR A 18 6.62 -22.73 -12.44
C TYR A 18 6.20 -21.35 -11.95
N SER A 19 4.92 -21.17 -11.72
CA SER A 19 4.41 -19.93 -11.18
C SER A 19 5.03 -19.61 -9.83
N ALA A 20 5.12 -20.60 -8.99
CA ALA A 20 5.67 -20.39 -7.66
C ALA A 20 7.11 -19.90 -7.72
N LYS A 21 7.86 -20.38 -8.66
CA LYS A 21 9.23 -19.93 -8.81
C LYS A 21 9.33 -18.51 -9.33
N LYS A 22 8.45 -18.18 -10.25
CA LYS A 22 8.50 -16.86 -10.85
C LYS A 22 8.00 -15.76 -9.94
N THR A 23 7.08 -16.10 -9.09
CA THR A 23 6.48 -15.11 -8.21
C THR A 23 7.29 -14.95 -6.95
N LYS A 24 8.58 -14.80 -7.10
CA LYS A 24 9.42 -14.53 -5.96
C LYS A 24 9.44 -13.07 -5.60
N ILE A 25 8.62 -12.29 -6.25
CA ILE A 25 8.51 -10.89 -5.91
C ILE A 25 7.81 -10.81 -4.56
N THR A 26 8.59 -10.52 -3.55
CA THR A 26 8.05 -10.38 -2.22
C THR A 26 7.58 -8.95 -2.03
N SER A 27 6.55 -8.79 -1.23
CA SER A 27 6.07 -7.47 -0.86
C SER A 27 7.12 -6.79 0.00
N LYS A 28 7.24 -5.48 -0.20
CA LYS A 28 8.10 -4.65 0.61
C LYS A 28 7.26 -3.66 1.38
N VAL A 29 7.86 -3.08 2.40
CA VAL A 29 7.18 -2.08 3.21
C VAL A 29 7.58 -0.69 2.70
N TYR A 30 6.59 0.14 2.46
CA TYR A 30 6.79 1.50 1.99
C TYR A 30 6.08 2.46 2.94
N THR A 31 6.78 3.50 3.34
CA THR A 31 6.18 4.57 4.12
C THR A 31 6.31 5.86 3.33
N GLY A 32 5.20 6.54 3.13
CA GLY A 32 5.22 7.77 2.36
C GLY A 32 3.96 8.58 2.57
N GLU A 33 3.93 9.74 1.92
CA GLU A 33 2.80 10.64 1.99
C GLU A 33 1.82 10.33 0.88
N TYR A 34 0.55 10.33 1.21
CA TYR A 34 -0.48 9.96 0.26
C TYR A 34 -1.57 11.02 0.20
N VAL A 35 -1.95 11.37 -1.02
CA VAL A 35 -3.08 12.28 -1.28
C VAL A 35 -4.08 11.51 -2.12
N LYS A 36 -5.26 11.29 -1.55
CA LYS A 36 -6.25 10.44 -2.21
C LYS A 36 -6.83 11.09 -3.46
N SER A 37 -7.03 12.41 -3.43
CA SER A 37 -7.65 13.10 -4.57
C SER A 37 -6.85 12.94 -5.86
N THR A 38 -5.54 12.86 -5.75
CA THR A 38 -4.66 12.66 -6.91
C THR A 38 -4.14 11.24 -6.99
N ASN A 39 -4.45 10.43 -5.99
CA ASN A 39 -3.95 9.05 -5.88
C ASN A 39 -2.43 9.02 -6.00
N THR A 40 -1.76 9.91 -5.29
CA THR A 40 -0.31 10.04 -5.35
C THR A 40 0.31 9.63 -4.02
N PHE A 41 1.19 8.65 -4.08
CA PHE A 41 1.98 8.19 -2.94
C PHE A 41 3.42 8.65 -3.17
N THR A 42 3.90 9.50 -2.29
CA THR A 42 5.24 10.06 -2.40
C THR A 42 6.18 9.29 -1.47
N TYR A 43 7.08 8.55 -2.06
CA TYR A 43 8.00 7.70 -1.34
C TYR A 43 9.40 8.26 -1.41
N LYS A 44 10.01 8.43 -0.26
CA LYS A 44 11.36 8.96 -0.18
C LYS A 44 12.32 7.82 0.08
N LYS A 45 13.07 7.46 -0.94
CA LYS A 45 13.99 6.34 -0.85
C LYS A 45 15.35 6.85 -0.41
N ASP A 46 15.84 6.31 0.68
CA ASP A 46 17.16 6.65 1.16
C ASP A 46 18.21 6.12 0.21
N ASN A 47 19.16 6.98 -0.12
CA ASN A 47 20.27 6.57 -0.95
C ASN A 47 21.54 7.15 -0.35
N LEU A 48 22.37 6.28 0.17
CA LEU A 48 23.59 6.70 0.85
C LEU A 48 24.57 7.40 -0.06
N VAL A 49 24.50 7.12 -1.35
CA VAL A 49 25.48 7.66 -2.30
C VAL A 49 25.00 8.97 -2.92
N PHE A 50 23.73 9.03 -3.30
CA PHE A 50 23.23 10.14 -4.11
C PHE A 50 22.18 10.99 -3.41
N LYS A 51 22.10 10.93 -2.12
CA LYS A 51 21.07 11.61 -1.37
C LYS A 51 19.72 10.93 -1.55
N ASP A 52 18.73 11.48 -0.92
CA ASP A 52 17.39 10.91 -0.96
C ASP A 52 16.79 11.06 -2.35
N LYS A 53 16.13 10.01 -2.76
CA LYS A 53 15.45 10.01 -4.04
C LYS A 53 13.95 9.95 -3.78
N ILE A 54 13.22 10.89 -4.37
CA ILE A 54 11.78 10.97 -4.19
C ILE A 54 11.12 10.29 -5.39
N LEU A 55 10.26 9.34 -5.08
CA LEU A 55 9.54 8.60 -6.10
C LEU A 55 8.04 8.81 -5.91
N TYR A 56 7.32 8.89 -7.01
CA TYR A 56 5.88 9.10 -6.99
C TYR A 56 5.21 7.88 -7.59
N TYR A 57 4.30 7.30 -6.84
CA TYR A 57 3.55 6.12 -7.29
C TYR A 57 2.07 6.38 -7.21
N GLN A 58 1.34 5.74 -8.09
CA GLN A 58 -0.10 5.62 -7.91
C GLN A 58 -0.37 4.38 -7.08
N LEU A 59 -1.42 4.43 -6.28
CA LEU A 59 -1.76 3.33 -5.42
C LEU A 59 -2.88 2.50 -6.01
N ASN A 60 -2.70 1.19 -5.96
CA ASN A 60 -3.75 0.25 -6.30
C ASN A 60 -3.95 -0.62 -5.06
N ASP A 61 -5.02 -0.38 -4.34
CA ASP A 61 -5.25 -1.06 -3.07
C ASP A 61 -6.02 -2.34 -3.26
N ASN A 62 -5.31 -3.44 -3.31
CA ASN A 62 -5.93 -4.75 -3.40
C ASN A 62 -6.55 -5.20 -2.09
N SER A 63 -6.13 -4.61 -0.98
CA SER A 63 -6.65 -5.02 0.32
C SER A 63 -8.07 -4.51 0.55
N GLY A 64 -8.46 -3.45 -0.14
CA GLY A 64 -9.75 -2.82 0.09
C GLY A 64 -9.84 -2.06 1.39
N THR A 65 -8.73 -1.94 2.12
CA THR A 65 -8.73 -1.32 3.44
C THR A 65 -8.64 0.20 3.38
N LEU A 66 -8.08 0.73 2.29
CA LEU A 66 -7.85 2.17 2.20
C LEU A 66 -9.14 2.97 2.33
N ASN A 67 -10.21 2.52 1.68
CA ASN A 67 -11.49 3.20 1.80
C ASN A 67 -12.02 3.16 3.22
N LEU A 68 -11.81 2.07 3.92
CA LEU A 68 -12.22 1.95 5.30
C LEU A 68 -11.45 2.92 6.18
N VAL A 69 -10.16 3.06 5.93
CA VAL A 69 -9.34 4.01 6.66
C VAL A 69 -9.87 5.43 6.44
N TYR A 70 -10.13 5.80 5.19
CA TYR A 70 -10.61 7.15 4.91
C TYR A 70 -12.00 7.40 5.47
N ASN A 71 -12.86 6.41 5.46
CA ASN A 71 -14.15 6.58 6.10
C ASN A 71 -14.00 6.87 7.59
N SER A 72 -13.12 6.14 8.24
CA SER A 72 -12.90 6.29 9.66
C SER A 72 -12.27 7.63 10.02
N ILE A 73 -11.18 8.00 9.36
CA ILE A 73 -10.49 9.23 9.69
C ILE A 73 -11.26 10.45 9.21
N GLY A 74 -12.07 10.29 8.17
CA GLY A 74 -12.94 11.38 7.74
C GLY A 74 -14.02 11.68 8.76
N GLN A 75 -14.63 10.64 9.30
CA GLN A 75 -15.68 10.81 10.29
C GLN A 75 -15.14 11.28 11.63
N ASN A 76 -14.01 10.74 12.03
CA ASN A 76 -13.48 11.03 13.36
C ASN A 76 -12.65 12.29 13.44
N TYR A 77 -11.98 12.65 12.36
CA TYR A 77 -11.03 13.77 12.37
C TYR A 77 -11.25 14.78 11.27
N GLY A 78 -12.22 14.56 10.40
CA GLY A 78 -12.48 15.48 9.31
C GLY A 78 -11.44 15.46 8.22
N VAL A 79 -10.72 14.36 8.07
CA VAL A 79 -9.74 14.25 7.01
C VAL A 79 -10.46 14.10 5.67
N THR A 80 -10.01 14.90 4.70
CA THR A 80 -10.60 14.88 3.35
C THR A 80 -9.67 14.20 2.38
N ASP A 81 -10.15 14.00 1.16
CA ASP A 81 -9.35 13.38 0.11
C ASP A 81 -8.15 14.23 -0.30
N GLU A 82 -8.18 15.50 0.04
CA GLU A 82 -7.11 16.42 -0.32
C GLU A 82 -6.06 16.57 0.77
N ASP A 83 -6.33 16.05 1.94
CA ASP A 83 -5.36 16.09 3.02
C ASP A 83 -4.25 15.10 2.77
N ILE A 84 -3.06 15.43 3.25
CA ILE A 84 -1.90 14.56 3.14
C ILE A 84 -1.85 13.67 4.37
N ILE A 85 -1.88 12.37 4.17
CA ILE A 85 -1.70 11.42 5.26
C ILE A 85 -0.44 10.62 5.03
N THR A 86 0.11 10.08 6.10
CA THR A 86 1.27 9.21 5.99
C THR A 86 0.77 7.78 6.04
N LEU A 87 1.12 7.00 5.03
CA LEU A 87 0.74 5.59 4.95
C LEU A 87 1.98 4.72 5.04
N THR A 88 1.86 3.64 5.78
CA THR A 88 2.84 2.56 5.76
C THR A 88 2.11 1.34 5.23
N VAL A 89 2.59 0.85 4.10
CA VAL A 89 1.89 -0.23 3.39
C VAL A 89 2.88 -1.31 3.01
N SER A 90 2.34 -2.50 2.83
CA SER A 90 3.09 -3.62 2.26
C SER A 90 2.59 -3.83 0.85
N GLY A 91 3.51 -3.89 -0.11
CA GLY A 91 3.07 -4.03 -1.49
C GLY A 91 4.23 -4.19 -2.45
N ARG A 92 3.91 -4.06 -3.72
CA ARG A 92 4.86 -4.24 -4.81
C ARG A 92 4.72 -3.12 -5.82
N VAL A 93 5.85 -2.65 -6.30
CA VAL A 93 5.86 -1.58 -7.29
C VAL A 93 6.14 -2.15 -8.67
N SER A 94 5.35 -1.71 -9.63
CA SER A 94 5.55 -2.05 -11.03
C SER A 94 5.00 -0.92 -11.90
N ASN A 95 5.82 -0.42 -12.80
CA ASN A 95 5.41 0.62 -13.75
C ASN A 95 4.78 1.84 -13.09
N GLY A 96 5.37 2.29 -11.99
CA GLY A 96 4.88 3.48 -11.30
C GLY A 96 3.64 3.25 -10.47
N ILE A 97 3.22 2.01 -10.31
CA ILE A 97 2.05 1.67 -9.51
C ILE A 97 2.47 0.83 -8.32
N LEU A 98 2.08 1.28 -7.15
CA LEU A 98 2.29 0.51 -5.92
C LEU A 98 1.02 -0.26 -5.62
N THR A 99 1.08 -1.56 -5.81
CA THR A 99 -0.04 -2.43 -5.51
C THR A 99 0.04 -2.81 -4.05
N VAL A 100 -0.94 -2.40 -3.29
CA VAL A 100 -0.95 -2.55 -1.83
C VAL A 100 -1.64 -3.85 -1.46
N ASP A 101 -0.90 -4.68 -0.74
CA ASP A 101 -1.44 -5.94 -0.21
C ASP A 101 -2.03 -5.74 1.17
N ARG A 102 -1.46 -4.80 1.93
CA ARG A 102 -1.92 -4.55 3.29
C ARG A 102 -1.49 -3.16 3.73
N ILE A 103 -2.37 -2.48 4.44
CA ILE A 103 -2.05 -1.22 5.09
C ILE A 103 -1.63 -1.54 6.51
N ILE A 104 -0.39 -1.19 6.85
CA ILE A 104 0.18 -1.53 8.14
C ILE A 104 -0.14 -0.45 9.16
N ASN A 105 -0.03 0.81 8.73
CA ASN A 105 -0.22 1.94 9.64
C ASN A 105 -0.56 3.17 8.84
N TYR A 106 -1.13 4.16 9.51
CA TYR A 106 -1.39 5.44 8.90
C TYR A 106 -1.29 6.53 9.97
N ARG A 107 -1.01 7.75 9.52
CA ARG A 107 -0.91 8.90 10.40
C ARG A 107 -1.61 10.07 9.74
N ILE A 108 -2.52 10.70 10.47
CA ILE A 108 -3.23 11.86 9.96
C ILE A 108 -2.42 13.11 10.24
N PRO A 109 -2.70 14.23 9.51
CA PRO A 109 -1.99 15.48 9.74
C PRO A 109 -2.25 15.97 11.15
N GLU A 110 -1.24 16.60 11.72
CA GLU A 110 -1.32 17.10 13.09
C GLU A 110 -2.45 18.12 13.27
N TYR A 111 -2.70 18.93 12.26
CA TYR A 111 -3.73 19.95 12.36
C TYR A 111 -5.14 19.34 12.38
N LYS A 112 -5.26 18.05 12.10
CA LYS A 112 -6.55 17.36 12.19
C LYS A 112 -6.72 16.67 13.52
N LEU A 113 -5.70 16.62 14.34
CA LEU A 113 -5.78 15.97 15.65
C LEU A 113 -6.51 16.87 16.64
N PRO A 114 -7.23 16.30 17.59
CA PRO A 114 -7.93 17.10 18.60
C PRO A 114 -6.92 17.76 19.52
N VAL A 115 -6.85 19.06 19.45
CA VAL A 115 -5.92 19.86 20.24
C VAL A 115 -6.43 20.09 21.65
N SER A 116 -7.74 20.22 21.77
CA SER A 116 -8.36 20.56 23.04
C SER A 116 -8.00 19.58 24.15
N THR A 117 -7.60 18.39 23.79
CA THR A 117 -7.24 17.39 24.79
C THR A 117 -6.08 17.84 25.64
N PHE A 118 -5.15 18.53 25.03
CA PHE A 118 -3.98 18.99 25.79
C PHE A 118 -4.31 20.15 26.69
N GLU A 119 -5.01 21.12 26.16
CA GLU A 119 -5.36 22.29 26.94
C GLU A 119 -6.18 21.94 28.12
N LEU A 120 -7.04 20.97 27.96
CA LEU A 120 -7.87 20.52 29.07
C LEU A 120 -7.08 19.85 30.17
N GLY A 121 -5.94 19.29 29.80
CA GLY A 121 -5.08 18.68 30.77
C GLY A 121 -4.43 19.66 31.70
N ASN A 122 -4.48 20.90 31.36
CA ASN A 122 -3.94 21.93 32.22
C ASN A 122 -4.90 22.24 33.37
#